data_47a61263d7ecc1f6de2023056b5f4936
#
_entry.id   47a61263d7ecc1f6de2023056b5f4936
#
_cell.length_a   1.000
_cell.length_b   1.000
_cell.length_c   1.000
_cell.angle_alpha   90.00
_cell.angle_beta   90.00
_cell.angle_gamma   90.00
#
_symmetry.space_group_name_H-M   'P 1'
#
loop_
_entity.id
_entity.type
_entity.pdbx_description
1 polymer ?
#
loop_
_entity_poly.entity_id
_entity_poly.type
_entity_poly.pdbx_seq_one_letter_code
_entity_poly.pdbx_strand_id
1 'polypeptide(L)'
;VFANEANTLYEITDPLDRVYCGTDQLVIPETDTIPGKLSEAATAYDRPILVTAPLVDKSKLTENCSIADLKVYQGKIDFRATSDEPTLVFIATNHHNNWRARIDGTRTEINAGNYAFMVVRVPAGSSDVQLQYTDQKLFLGALFLIGFGLFVLGYAVLSVNPIWRKLLFALCAVMLIGKNALSVPGLKNVEISEREAAVELRVVDPNPS
;
A
#
# COMPACT_ATOMS: atom_id res chain seq x y z
N VAL A 1 19.49 -13.30 21.90
CA VAL A 1 18.25 -14.10 21.84
C VAL A 1 17.70 -14.19 23.24
N PHE A 2 16.49 -13.69 23.45
CA PHE A 2 15.75 -13.85 24.70
C PHE A 2 14.59 -14.79 24.44
N ALA A 3 14.56 -15.90 25.12
CA ALA A 3 13.47 -16.87 25.02
C ALA A 3 12.89 -17.14 26.42
N ASN A 4 11.57 -17.21 26.50
CA ASN A 4 10.86 -17.82 27.62
C ASN A 4 9.97 -18.96 27.09
N GLU A 5 9.30 -19.69 27.95
CA GLU A 5 8.51 -20.87 27.58
C GLU A 5 7.39 -20.59 26.54
N ALA A 6 7.02 -19.32 26.32
CA ALA A 6 5.93 -18.94 25.43
C ALA A 6 6.38 -18.10 24.20
N ASN A 7 7.55 -17.44 24.25
CA ASN A 7 7.97 -16.51 23.20
C ASN A 7 9.47 -16.59 22.97
N THR A 8 9.87 -16.62 21.70
CA THR A 8 11.26 -16.49 21.27
C THR A 8 11.43 -15.15 20.58
N LEU A 9 12.36 -14.33 21.08
CA LEU A 9 12.71 -13.05 20.48
C LEU A 9 13.96 -13.25 19.62
N TYR A 10 13.89 -12.85 18.35
CA TYR A 10 15.02 -12.87 17.42
C TYR A 10 15.51 -11.45 17.18
N GLU A 11 16.81 -11.27 17.22
CA GLU A 11 17.46 -10.05 16.79
C GLU A 11 17.80 -10.19 15.30
N ILE A 12 17.37 -9.21 14.50
CA ILE A 12 17.74 -9.09 13.08
C ILE A 12 19.02 -8.24 13.05
N THR A 13 20.13 -8.86 12.67
CA THR A 13 21.46 -8.24 12.71
C THR A 13 21.75 -7.31 11.54
N ASP A 14 21.04 -7.45 10.41
CA ASP A 14 21.20 -6.59 9.23
C ASP A 14 19.83 -6.41 8.54
N PRO A 15 18.95 -5.58 9.12
CA PRO A 15 17.64 -5.35 8.53
C PRO A 15 17.79 -4.52 7.25
N LEU A 16 17.09 -4.91 6.19
CA LEU A 16 16.97 -4.06 5.00
C LEU A 16 16.26 -2.76 5.34
N ASP A 17 16.70 -1.69 4.70
CA ASP A 17 16.04 -0.39 4.80
C ASP A 17 14.59 -0.46 4.33
N ARG A 18 13.76 0.44 4.85
CA ARG A 18 12.35 0.54 4.45
C ARG A 18 12.18 0.86 2.96
N VAL A 19 13.13 1.55 2.37
CA VAL A 19 13.20 1.87 0.94
C VAL A 19 14.58 1.49 0.45
N TYR A 20 14.65 0.63 -0.56
CA TYR A 20 15.93 0.19 -1.11
C TYR A 20 15.83 -0.06 -2.62
N CYS A 21 16.98 -0.01 -3.29
CA CYS A 21 17.11 -0.41 -4.68
C CYS A 21 17.22 -1.94 -4.77
N GLY A 22 16.42 -2.55 -5.63
CA GLY A 22 16.53 -3.97 -5.92
C GLY A 22 17.79 -4.30 -6.72
N THR A 23 18.34 -5.49 -6.50
CA THR A 23 19.46 -6.03 -7.30
C THR A 23 19.00 -6.93 -8.43
N ASP A 24 17.84 -7.55 -8.26
CA ASP A 24 17.29 -8.51 -9.21
C ASP A 24 15.78 -8.36 -9.34
N GLN A 25 15.29 -8.49 -10.58
CA GLN A 25 13.88 -8.60 -10.88
C GLN A 25 13.53 -10.06 -11.19
N LEU A 26 12.69 -10.68 -10.38
CA LEU A 26 12.20 -12.03 -10.58
C LEU A 26 10.74 -11.98 -11.00
N VAL A 27 10.43 -12.48 -12.19
CA VAL A 27 9.05 -12.51 -12.70
C VAL A 27 8.38 -13.81 -12.32
N ILE A 28 7.31 -13.72 -11.53
CA ILE A 28 6.50 -14.85 -11.08
C ILE A 28 5.06 -14.60 -11.51
N PRO A 29 4.59 -15.23 -12.60
CA PRO A 29 3.27 -14.97 -13.17
C PRO A 29 2.10 -15.30 -12.22
N GLU A 30 2.30 -16.29 -11.35
CA GLU A 30 1.28 -16.76 -10.41
C GLU A 30 1.50 -16.15 -9.03
N THR A 31 0.61 -15.29 -8.61
CA THR A 31 0.68 -14.59 -7.30
C THR A 31 0.64 -15.52 -6.12
N ASP A 32 -0.05 -16.64 -6.20
CA ASP A 32 -0.23 -17.60 -5.08
C ASP A 32 1.06 -18.32 -4.70
N THR A 33 2.04 -18.37 -5.59
CA THR A 33 3.34 -19.00 -5.34
C THR A 33 4.39 -18.04 -4.77
N ILE A 34 4.11 -16.72 -4.79
CA ILE A 34 5.08 -15.69 -4.37
C ILE A 34 5.58 -15.89 -2.93
N PRO A 35 4.73 -16.19 -1.91
CA PRO A 35 5.24 -16.34 -0.55
C PRO A 35 6.31 -17.42 -0.41
N GLY A 36 6.12 -18.59 -1.05
CA GLY A 36 7.13 -19.65 -1.06
C GLY A 36 8.39 -19.25 -1.84
N LYS A 37 8.21 -18.63 -2.99
CA LYS A 37 9.31 -18.15 -3.83
C LYS A 37 10.10 -17.00 -3.22
N LEU A 38 9.47 -16.17 -2.38
CA LEU A 38 10.14 -15.08 -1.68
C LEU A 38 11.23 -15.63 -0.72
N SER A 39 10.93 -16.69 0.02
CA SER A 39 11.91 -17.33 0.92
C SER A 39 13.07 -17.93 0.12
N GLU A 40 12.79 -18.58 -1.01
CA GLU A 40 13.82 -19.12 -1.89
C GLU A 40 14.69 -18.00 -2.50
N ALA A 41 14.07 -16.92 -2.99
CA ALA A 41 14.76 -15.78 -3.57
C ALA A 41 15.63 -15.04 -2.54
N ALA A 42 15.15 -14.88 -1.31
CA ALA A 42 15.89 -14.20 -0.24
C ALA A 42 17.17 -14.96 0.17
N THR A 43 17.28 -16.25 -0.12
CA THR A 43 18.52 -17.02 0.11
C THR A 43 19.47 -16.97 -1.08
N ALA A 44 18.97 -16.72 -2.30
CA ALA A 44 19.75 -16.78 -3.52
C ALA A 44 20.24 -15.40 -4.00
N TYR A 45 19.55 -14.33 -3.61
CA TYR A 45 19.79 -12.96 -4.08
C TYR A 45 19.86 -12.00 -2.88
N ASP A 46 20.59 -10.90 -3.04
CA ASP A 46 20.76 -9.91 -1.98
C ASP A 46 19.47 -9.13 -1.70
N ARG A 47 18.94 -8.47 -2.72
CA ARG A 47 17.72 -7.63 -2.60
C ARG A 47 16.76 -7.91 -3.76
N PRO A 48 16.16 -9.11 -3.82
CA PRO A 48 15.30 -9.48 -4.94
C PRO A 48 13.96 -8.74 -4.89
N ILE A 49 13.45 -8.38 -6.07
CA ILE A 49 12.10 -7.85 -6.25
C ILE A 49 11.30 -8.84 -7.10
N LEU A 50 10.31 -9.48 -6.48
CA LEU A 50 9.41 -10.40 -7.14
C LEU A 50 8.22 -9.61 -7.70
N VAL A 51 7.94 -9.76 -8.99
CA VAL A 51 6.86 -9.08 -9.71
C VAL A 51 6.07 -10.06 -10.56
N THR A 52 4.83 -9.76 -10.87
CA THR A 52 3.99 -10.62 -11.71
C THR A 52 4.23 -10.44 -13.22
N ALA A 53 4.79 -9.29 -13.60
CA ALA A 53 5.17 -8.97 -14.97
C ALA A 53 6.48 -8.17 -14.97
N PRO A 54 7.30 -8.26 -16.04
CA PRO A 54 8.54 -7.51 -16.10
C PRO A 54 8.27 -5.99 -16.10
N LEU A 55 8.91 -5.27 -15.20
CA LEU A 55 8.82 -3.81 -15.08
C LEU A 55 10.00 -3.11 -15.76
N VAL A 56 11.12 -3.81 -15.88
CA VAL A 56 12.30 -3.40 -16.65
C VAL A 56 12.74 -4.55 -17.55
N ASP A 57 13.44 -4.24 -18.65
CA ASP A 57 13.82 -5.23 -19.66
C ASP A 57 14.93 -6.19 -19.20
N LYS A 58 15.59 -5.88 -18.08
CA LYS A 58 16.68 -6.67 -17.51
C LYS A 58 16.22 -7.40 -16.25
N SER A 59 16.63 -8.66 -16.08
CA SER A 59 16.43 -9.40 -14.85
C SER A 59 17.39 -8.95 -13.74
N LYS A 60 18.66 -8.70 -14.08
CA LYS A 60 19.65 -8.13 -13.16
C LYS A 60 19.57 -6.60 -13.23
N LEU A 61 19.33 -5.97 -12.09
CA LEU A 61 19.28 -4.53 -11.92
C LEU A 61 20.68 -3.98 -11.62
N THR A 62 20.83 -2.67 -11.70
CA THR A 62 22.12 -2.03 -11.39
C THR A 62 22.43 -2.10 -9.89
N GLU A 63 23.68 -2.32 -9.56
CA GLU A 63 24.19 -2.21 -8.19
C GLU A 63 24.50 -0.76 -7.82
N ASN A 64 24.68 0.12 -8.83
CA ASN A 64 24.95 1.54 -8.66
C ASN A 64 23.66 2.34 -8.45
N CYS A 65 22.93 1.99 -7.39
CA CYS A 65 21.74 2.72 -7.01
C CYS A 65 21.80 3.07 -5.52
N SER A 66 21.46 4.31 -5.21
CA SER A 66 21.44 4.82 -3.83
C SER A 66 20.16 5.58 -3.54
N ILE A 67 19.71 5.49 -2.29
CA ILE A 67 18.58 6.23 -1.74
C ILE A 67 19.11 7.27 -0.75
N ALA A 68 18.67 8.51 -0.90
CA ALA A 68 19.01 9.62 -0.01
C ALA A 68 17.75 10.40 0.40
N ASP A 69 17.89 11.23 1.42
CA ASP A 69 16.85 12.15 1.89
C ASP A 69 15.49 11.49 2.23
N LEU A 70 15.50 10.22 2.68
CA LEU A 70 14.29 9.50 3.00
C LEU A 70 13.51 10.17 4.14
N LYS A 71 12.29 10.58 3.84
CA LYS A 71 11.34 11.17 4.78
C LYS A 71 10.04 10.39 4.75
N VAL A 72 9.65 9.83 5.89
CA VAL A 72 8.42 9.04 6.02
C VAL A 72 7.48 9.75 6.96
N TYR A 73 6.32 10.12 6.44
CA TYR A 73 5.21 10.72 7.19
C TYR A 73 3.97 9.83 7.10
N GLN A 74 2.97 10.16 7.89
CA GLN A 74 1.67 9.50 7.77
C GLN A 74 1.06 9.77 6.38
N GLY A 75 1.01 8.72 5.55
CA GLY A 75 0.45 8.81 4.19
C GLY A 75 1.34 9.51 3.16
N LYS A 76 2.62 9.77 3.47
CA LYS A 76 3.56 10.37 2.53
C LYS A 76 4.96 9.80 2.71
N ILE A 77 5.63 9.49 1.60
CA ILE A 77 7.02 9.02 1.57
C ILE A 77 7.73 9.82 0.48
N ASP A 78 8.77 10.52 0.85
CA ASP A 78 9.62 11.28 -0.06
C ASP A 78 11.05 10.76 0.04
N PHE A 79 11.73 10.61 -1.07
CA PHE A 79 13.15 10.25 -1.13
C PHE A 79 13.76 10.65 -2.46
N ARG A 80 15.09 10.70 -2.50
CA ARG A 80 15.85 10.86 -3.74
C ARG A 80 16.50 9.53 -4.09
N ALA A 81 16.27 9.07 -5.32
CA ALA A 81 16.92 7.90 -5.87
C ALA A 81 17.94 8.35 -6.92
N THR A 82 19.14 7.79 -6.87
CA THR A 82 20.19 8.04 -7.87
C THR A 82 20.66 6.70 -8.41
N SER A 83 20.63 6.53 -9.73
CA SER A 83 20.99 5.28 -10.40
C SER A 83 21.62 5.57 -11.77
N ASP A 84 22.58 4.77 -12.19
CA ASP A 84 23.20 4.87 -13.51
C ASP A 84 22.33 4.28 -14.64
N GLU A 85 21.43 3.38 -14.31
CA GLU A 85 20.47 2.77 -15.26
C GLU A 85 19.03 2.80 -14.69
N PRO A 86 17.99 2.65 -15.54
CA PRO A 86 16.63 2.46 -15.05
C PRO A 86 16.55 1.26 -14.10
N THR A 87 16.02 1.47 -12.91
CA THR A 87 15.98 0.47 -11.83
C THR A 87 14.65 0.41 -11.13
N LEU A 88 14.52 -0.55 -10.22
CA LEU A 88 13.34 -0.71 -9.37
C LEU A 88 13.69 -0.35 -7.93
N VAL A 89 12.86 0.51 -7.35
CA VAL A 89 12.94 0.85 -5.94
C VAL A 89 11.79 0.18 -5.20
N PHE A 90 12.14 -0.62 -4.21
CA PHE A 90 11.20 -1.27 -3.32
C PHE A 90 10.87 -0.38 -2.12
N ILE A 91 9.61 -0.35 -1.74
CA ILE A 91 9.11 0.41 -0.60
C ILE A 91 8.33 -0.55 0.31
N ALA A 92 8.84 -0.82 1.52
CA ALA A 92 8.22 -1.69 2.52
C ALA A 92 6.94 -1.05 3.11
N THR A 93 5.98 -0.81 2.24
CA THR A 93 4.65 -0.29 2.58
C THR A 93 3.64 -1.03 1.70
N ASN A 94 2.53 -1.46 2.29
CA ASN A 94 1.53 -2.23 1.57
C ASN A 94 1.03 -1.50 0.34
N HIS A 95 1.03 -2.20 -0.79
CA HIS A 95 0.46 -1.71 -2.04
C HIS A 95 -1.06 -1.52 -1.87
N HIS A 96 -1.55 -0.34 -2.22
CA HIS A 96 -2.97 -0.03 -2.23
C HIS A 96 -3.29 0.98 -3.33
N ASN A 97 -4.44 0.84 -3.97
CA ASN A 97 -4.87 1.69 -5.09
C ASN A 97 -5.00 3.18 -4.75
N ASN A 98 -4.97 3.55 -3.48
CA ASN A 98 -5.01 4.94 -3.03
C ASN A 98 -3.63 5.62 -3.00
N TRP A 99 -2.54 4.86 -3.14
CA TRP A 99 -1.22 5.45 -3.29
C TRP A 99 -1.04 6.06 -4.69
N ARG A 100 -0.36 7.18 -4.74
CA ARG A 100 0.02 7.87 -5.95
C ARG A 100 1.51 8.18 -5.88
N ALA A 101 2.25 7.87 -6.94
CA ALA A 101 3.66 8.19 -7.05
C ALA A 101 3.88 9.30 -8.09
N ARG A 102 4.89 10.12 -7.80
CA ARG A 102 5.44 11.10 -8.72
C ARG A 102 6.96 11.00 -8.71
N ILE A 103 7.55 11.08 -9.89
CA ILE A 103 8.99 11.19 -10.10
C ILE A 103 9.23 12.53 -10.78
N ASP A 104 10.01 13.41 -10.15
CA ASP A 104 10.28 14.77 -10.63
C ASP A 104 9.00 15.53 -11.00
N GLY A 105 7.95 15.37 -10.15
CA GLY A 105 6.63 15.97 -10.34
C GLY A 105 5.72 15.22 -11.34
N THR A 106 6.25 14.33 -12.18
CA THR A 106 5.48 13.56 -13.16
C THR A 106 4.87 12.32 -12.52
N ARG A 107 3.57 12.08 -12.76
CA ARG A 107 2.88 10.91 -12.24
C ARG A 107 3.45 9.63 -12.84
N THR A 108 3.75 8.66 -11.98
CA THR A 108 4.24 7.33 -12.35
C THR A 108 3.36 6.24 -11.75
N GLU A 109 3.48 5.05 -12.30
CA GLU A 109 2.78 3.87 -11.83
C GLU A 109 3.46 3.28 -10.60
N ILE A 110 2.65 2.74 -9.68
CA ILE A 110 3.09 1.94 -8.54
C ILE A 110 2.68 0.50 -8.81
N ASN A 111 3.64 -0.39 -8.79
CA ASN A 111 3.40 -1.82 -8.99
C ASN A 111 3.47 -2.57 -7.67
N ALA A 112 2.82 -3.72 -7.60
CA ALA A 112 2.98 -4.64 -6.50
C ALA A 112 4.30 -5.42 -6.67
N GLY A 113 5.08 -5.51 -5.59
CA GLY A 113 6.28 -6.32 -5.53
C GLY A 113 6.37 -7.09 -4.22
N ASN A 114 7.06 -8.21 -4.22
CA ASN A 114 7.20 -9.10 -3.08
C ASN A 114 5.84 -9.41 -2.43
N TYR A 115 4.83 -9.72 -3.26
CA TYR A 115 3.45 -10.03 -2.92
C TYR A 115 2.56 -8.82 -2.59
N ALA A 116 2.90 -8.00 -1.60
CA ALA A 116 1.99 -6.99 -1.07
C ALA A 116 2.58 -5.59 -0.96
N PHE A 117 3.83 -5.40 -1.31
CA PHE A 117 4.54 -4.13 -1.14
C PHE A 117 4.56 -3.31 -2.42
N MET A 118 5.01 -2.07 -2.31
CA MET A 118 5.09 -1.16 -3.45
C MET A 118 6.45 -1.23 -4.13
N VAL A 119 6.42 -1.16 -5.46
CA VAL A 119 7.60 -1.02 -6.30
C VAL A 119 7.37 0.11 -7.30
N VAL A 120 8.38 0.95 -7.47
CA VAL A 120 8.37 2.05 -8.43
C VAL A 120 9.58 1.92 -9.35
N ARG A 121 9.35 2.08 -10.66
CA ARG A 121 10.43 2.16 -11.65
C ARG A 121 10.99 3.59 -11.65
N VAL A 122 12.29 3.71 -11.41
CA VAL A 122 13.02 4.98 -11.42
C VAL A 122 13.93 5.04 -12.65
N PRO A 123 13.96 6.14 -13.41
CA PRO A 123 14.85 6.30 -14.56
C PRO A 123 16.32 6.42 -14.12
N ALA A 124 17.23 6.34 -15.08
CA ALA A 124 18.63 6.66 -14.86
C ALA A 124 18.79 8.14 -14.49
N GLY A 125 19.78 8.43 -13.65
CA GLY A 125 20.05 9.76 -13.12
C GLY A 125 19.61 9.90 -11.67
N SER A 126 19.49 11.14 -11.19
CA SER A 126 18.99 11.48 -9.87
C SER A 126 17.57 11.99 -9.97
N SER A 127 16.64 11.36 -9.27
CA SER A 127 15.19 11.67 -9.32
C SER A 127 14.61 11.82 -7.92
N ASP A 128 13.78 12.83 -7.76
CA ASP A 128 12.99 13.04 -6.54
C ASP A 128 11.67 12.22 -6.64
N VAL A 129 11.54 11.23 -5.77
CA VAL A 129 10.38 10.34 -5.72
C VAL A 129 9.47 10.73 -4.57
N GLN A 130 8.21 10.92 -4.86
CA GLN A 130 7.17 11.28 -3.91
C GLN A 130 6.02 10.31 -3.99
N LEU A 131 5.68 9.66 -2.88
CA LEU A 131 4.49 8.83 -2.75
C LEU A 131 3.51 9.49 -1.79
N GLN A 132 2.24 9.55 -2.19
CA GLN A 132 1.17 10.13 -1.39
C GLN A 132 -0.05 9.21 -1.37
N TYR A 133 -0.53 8.92 -0.18
CA TYR A 133 -1.80 8.22 0.02
C TYR A 133 -2.95 9.23 -0.05
N THR A 134 -3.93 8.95 -0.91
CA THR A 134 -5.10 9.83 -1.11
C THR A 134 -6.37 9.01 -0.99
N ASP A 135 -7.10 9.19 0.10
CA ASP A 135 -8.39 8.55 0.27
C ASP A 135 -9.53 9.41 -0.30
N GLN A 136 -9.90 9.09 -1.54
CA GLN A 136 -11.02 9.77 -2.22
C GLN A 136 -12.36 9.58 -1.50
N LYS A 137 -12.54 8.45 -0.81
CA LYS A 137 -13.78 8.18 -0.07
C LYS A 137 -13.92 9.09 1.14
N LEU A 138 -12.81 9.36 1.82
CA LEU A 138 -12.79 10.30 2.94
C LEU A 138 -13.15 11.73 2.48
N PHE A 139 -12.59 12.16 1.35
CA PHE A 139 -12.91 13.48 0.77
C PHE A 139 -14.37 13.60 0.38
N LEU A 140 -14.94 12.60 -0.30
CA LEU A 140 -16.36 12.54 -0.64
C LEU A 140 -17.24 12.52 0.61
N GLY A 141 -16.84 11.79 1.65
CA GLY A 141 -17.55 11.78 2.94
C GLY A 141 -17.56 13.15 3.61
N ALA A 142 -16.44 13.86 3.59
CA ALA A 142 -16.35 15.23 4.12
C ALA A 142 -17.25 16.22 3.35
N LEU A 143 -17.24 16.15 2.01
CA LEU A 143 -18.12 16.96 1.16
C LEU A 143 -19.61 16.68 1.46
N PHE A 144 -19.96 15.40 1.66
CA PHE A 144 -21.33 15.02 2.01
C PHE A 144 -21.72 15.60 3.38
N LEU A 145 -20.86 15.55 4.38
CA LEU A 145 -21.12 16.11 5.72
C LEU A 145 -21.30 17.64 5.66
N ILE A 146 -20.46 18.33 4.89
CA ILE A 146 -20.57 19.77 4.68
C ILE A 146 -21.90 20.11 3.99
N GLY A 147 -22.23 19.40 2.91
CA GLY A 147 -23.48 19.59 2.17
C GLY A 147 -24.71 19.36 3.05
N PHE A 148 -24.68 18.30 3.86
CA PHE A 148 -25.74 18.00 4.81
C PHE A 148 -25.87 19.08 5.90
N GLY A 149 -24.75 19.57 6.43
CA GLY A 149 -24.73 20.67 7.41
C GLY A 149 -25.34 21.96 6.85
N LEU A 150 -24.96 22.35 5.63
CA LEU A 150 -25.54 23.49 4.93
C LEU A 150 -27.04 23.32 4.65
N PHE A 151 -27.46 22.10 4.32
CA PHE A 151 -28.85 21.75 4.13
C PHE A 151 -29.65 21.90 5.41
N VAL A 152 -29.18 21.41 6.54
CA VAL A 152 -29.84 21.56 7.86
C VAL A 152 -29.92 23.03 8.27
N LEU A 153 -28.86 23.80 8.04
CA LEU A 153 -28.82 25.22 8.29
C LEU A 153 -29.83 25.96 7.42
N GLY A 154 -29.87 25.69 6.12
CA GLY A 154 -30.86 26.22 5.19
C GLY A 154 -32.30 25.90 5.60
N TYR A 155 -32.53 24.64 6.04
CA TYR A 155 -33.82 24.22 6.58
C TYR A 155 -34.21 25.03 7.82
N ALA A 156 -33.28 25.25 8.77
CA ALA A 156 -33.53 26.02 9.98
C ALA A 156 -33.90 27.49 9.67
N VAL A 157 -33.23 28.10 8.67
CA VAL A 157 -33.48 29.48 8.25
C VAL A 157 -34.77 29.61 7.45
N LEU A 158 -35.10 28.60 6.58
CA LEU A 158 -36.29 28.65 5.72
C LEU A 158 -37.53 28.01 6.35
N SER A 159 -37.44 27.49 7.58
CA SER A 159 -38.52 26.78 8.28
C SER A 159 -39.78 27.59 8.58
N VAL A 160 -39.82 28.85 8.20
CA VAL A 160 -41.00 29.73 8.33
C VAL A 160 -42.16 29.30 7.39
N ASN A 161 -41.88 28.55 6.30
CA ASN A 161 -42.89 28.14 5.33
C ASN A 161 -43.09 26.61 5.31
N PRO A 162 -44.30 26.10 5.63
CA PRO A 162 -44.55 24.64 5.78
C PRO A 162 -44.41 23.86 4.47
N ILE A 163 -44.55 24.47 3.30
CA ILE A 163 -44.41 23.83 2.00
C ILE A 163 -42.94 23.47 1.72
N TRP A 164 -42.02 24.36 1.97
CA TRP A 164 -40.59 24.14 1.80
C TRP A 164 -40.05 23.08 2.76
N ARG A 165 -40.60 22.98 3.99
CA ARG A 165 -40.28 21.95 4.96
C ARG A 165 -40.57 20.56 4.42
N LYS A 166 -41.74 20.35 3.77
CA LYS A 166 -42.11 19.04 3.19
C LYS A 166 -41.21 18.67 2.00
N LEU A 167 -40.87 19.61 1.14
CA LEU A 167 -39.97 19.42 0.01
C LEU A 167 -38.53 19.03 0.46
N LEU A 168 -38.05 19.68 1.48
CA LEU A 168 -36.73 19.42 2.05
C LEU A 168 -36.64 18.02 2.72
N PHE A 169 -37.68 17.59 3.45
CA PHE A 169 -37.78 16.23 3.97
C PHE A 169 -37.78 15.16 2.87
N ALA A 170 -38.50 15.39 1.77
CA ALA A 170 -38.52 14.50 0.63
C ALA A 170 -37.12 14.38 -0.03
N LEU A 171 -36.38 15.48 -0.16
CA LEU A 171 -35.04 15.49 -0.72
C LEU A 171 -34.03 14.74 0.19
N CYS A 172 -34.14 14.91 1.51
CA CYS A 172 -33.33 14.15 2.49
C CYS A 172 -33.60 12.65 2.39
N ALA A 173 -34.86 12.25 2.28
CA ALA A 173 -35.23 10.85 2.16
C ALA A 173 -34.64 10.22 0.89
N VAL A 174 -34.67 10.93 -0.24
CA VAL A 174 -34.06 10.46 -1.50
C VAL A 174 -32.54 10.32 -1.37
N MET A 175 -31.83 11.25 -0.70
CA MET A 175 -30.39 11.13 -0.48
C MET A 175 -30.02 9.97 0.44
N LEU A 176 -30.80 9.70 1.48
CA LEU A 176 -30.59 8.57 2.39
C LEU A 176 -30.85 7.20 1.70
N ILE A 177 -31.85 7.13 0.81
CA ILE A 177 -32.14 5.94 0.03
C ILE A 177 -31.04 5.69 -1.03
N GLY A 178 -30.56 6.74 -1.68
CA GLY A 178 -29.47 6.66 -2.65
C GLY A 178 -28.15 6.14 -2.04
N LYS A 179 -27.87 6.42 -0.78
CA LYS A 179 -26.72 5.90 -0.07
C LYS A 179 -26.75 4.37 0.11
N ASN A 180 -27.93 3.79 0.30
CA ASN A 180 -28.09 2.34 0.42
C ASN A 180 -28.02 1.61 -0.94
N ALA A 181 -28.29 2.32 -2.05
CA ALA A 181 -28.15 1.77 -3.40
C ALA A 181 -26.69 1.77 -3.90
N LEU A 182 -25.81 2.59 -3.31
CA LEU A 182 -24.37 2.66 -3.59
C LEU A 182 -23.51 1.80 -2.67
N SER A 183 -24.10 1.09 -1.70
CA SER A 183 -23.37 0.08 -0.94
C SER A 183 -23.12 -1.12 -1.85
N VAL A 184 -21.89 -1.21 -2.35
CA VAL A 184 -21.40 -2.32 -3.17
C VAL A 184 -21.70 -3.63 -2.46
N PRO A 185 -22.49 -4.56 -3.04
CA PRO A 185 -22.68 -5.88 -2.47
C PRO A 185 -21.38 -6.66 -2.68
N GLY A 186 -20.54 -6.79 -1.66
CA GLY A 186 -19.31 -7.55 -1.79
C GLY A 186 -18.35 -7.53 -0.60
N LEU A 187 -18.54 -6.65 0.36
CA LEU A 187 -17.84 -6.78 1.64
C LEU A 187 -18.67 -7.67 2.59
N LYS A 188 -18.74 -8.96 2.26
CA LYS A 188 -18.97 -9.95 3.31
C LYS A 188 -17.80 -9.83 4.28
N ASN A 189 -18.10 -9.62 5.55
CA ASN A 189 -17.17 -9.69 6.65
C ASN A 189 -16.26 -10.91 6.43
N VAL A 190 -15.03 -10.67 6.08
CA VAL A 190 -13.98 -11.67 6.24
C VAL A 190 -13.76 -11.72 7.73
N GLU A 191 -14.49 -12.61 8.38
CA GLU A 191 -14.21 -13.03 9.73
C GLU A 191 -12.86 -13.74 9.65
N ILE A 192 -11.80 -13.00 9.95
CA ILE A 192 -10.46 -13.57 10.09
C ILE A 192 -10.55 -14.44 11.32
N SER A 193 -10.73 -15.75 11.09
CA SER A 193 -10.61 -16.74 12.14
C SER A 193 -9.19 -16.64 12.70
N GLU A 194 -9.06 -16.19 13.94
CA GLU A 194 -7.79 -16.10 14.69
C GLU A 194 -7.08 -17.47 14.85
N ARG A 195 -7.63 -18.53 14.28
CA ARG A 195 -7.13 -19.90 14.42
C ARG A 195 -6.07 -20.32 13.39
N GLU A 196 -5.84 -19.58 12.31
CA GLU A 196 -4.87 -19.97 11.28
C GLU A 196 -3.58 -19.14 11.24
N ALA A 197 -3.37 -18.23 12.17
CA ALA A 197 -2.13 -17.45 12.27
C ALA A 197 -1.02 -18.13 13.10
N ALA A 198 -1.18 -19.38 13.49
CA ALA A 198 -0.08 -20.17 14.03
C ALA A 198 0.70 -20.79 12.87
N VAL A 199 1.58 -20.01 12.24
CA VAL A 199 2.65 -20.56 11.41
C VAL A 199 3.55 -21.35 12.32
N GLU A 200 3.42 -22.68 12.30
CA GLU A 200 4.31 -23.63 12.95
C GLU A 200 5.67 -23.57 12.26
N LEU A 201 6.55 -22.70 12.73
CA LEU A 201 7.95 -22.68 12.35
C LEU A 201 8.60 -23.95 12.92
N ARG A 202 8.63 -24.99 12.10
CA ARG A 202 9.38 -26.21 12.39
C ARG A 202 10.86 -25.86 12.37
N VAL A 203 11.44 -25.74 13.56
CA VAL A 203 12.91 -25.67 13.71
C VAL A 203 13.46 -27.03 13.27
N VAL A 204 14.14 -27.06 12.14
CA VAL A 204 14.93 -28.23 11.73
C VAL A 204 16.18 -28.21 12.60
N ASP A 205 16.31 -29.23 13.47
CA ASP A 205 17.48 -29.43 14.29
C ASP A 205 18.69 -29.74 13.37
N PRO A 206 19.78 -28.96 13.39
CA PRO A 206 20.88 -29.15 12.46
C PRO A 206 21.86 -30.27 12.85
N ASN A 207 21.55 -31.09 13.86
CA ASN A 207 22.50 -32.12 14.29
C ASN A 207 21.81 -33.45 14.60
N PRO A 208 21.63 -34.35 13.60
CA PRO A 208 21.30 -35.75 13.89
C PRO A 208 22.59 -36.49 14.28
N SER A 209 22.65 -36.83 15.55
CA SER A 209 23.63 -37.82 16.06
C SER A 209 23.30 -39.23 15.57
#